data_ce6a7da4a5a17c1ca805236a8606f4e6
#
_entry.id   ce6a7da4a5a17c1ca805236a8606f4e6
#
_cell.length_a   1.000
_cell.length_b   1.000
_cell.length_c   1.000
_cell.angle_alpha   90.00
_cell.angle_beta   90.00
_cell.angle_gamma   90.00
#
_symmetry.space_group_name_H-M   'P 1'
#
loop_
_entity.id
_entity.type
_entity.pdbx_description
1 polymer ?
#
loop_
_entity_poly.entity_id
_entity_poly.type
_entity_poly.pdbx_seq_one_letter_code
_entity_poly.pdbx_strand_id
1 'polypeptide(L)'
;MVIEEIIEKIEENNRKNTIYVHPIISNDKFAKYICAFANSEGGLIILGVQDDGMRLNIKNFSFTFQKDKIRNILDKRVKFKFNNFKYKEHNLAYIEVEKNKEKISLNNNIYVFNTEMEVQIIMKKKVFLSYCHKDKCIADIVESTLENKIGYAIEISRDEHVVKYKDSLERFMQSINKHDFVISIISDSYLKSDACMYEVTELMRDRNYYDRLLFIIISDEDIEFYKDKSIKVGADIYTSSRFEYIEYWQEKKTGSIVE
;
A
#
# COMPACT_ATOMS: atom_id res chain seq x y z
N MET A 1 -19.22 23.39 -4.35
CA MET A 1 -20.56 22.80 -4.10
C MET A 1 -21.52 23.93 -3.74
N VAL A 2 -22.76 23.88 -4.23
CA VAL A 2 -23.80 24.88 -3.96
C VAL A 2 -24.54 24.48 -2.69
N ILE A 3 -25.06 25.44 -1.92
CA ILE A 3 -25.75 25.17 -0.63
C ILE A 3 -27.00 24.29 -0.84
N GLU A 4 -27.68 24.46 -1.95
CA GLU A 4 -28.85 23.68 -2.32
C GLU A 4 -28.53 22.16 -2.43
N GLU A 5 -27.40 21.78 -3.00
CA GLU A 5 -26.94 20.40 -3.08
C GLU A 5 -26.65 19.80 -1.69
N ILE A 6 -26.17 20.63 -0.75
CA ILE A 6 -25.91 20.21 0.64
C ILE A 6 -27.23 19.96 1.37
N ILE A 7 -28.21 20.83 1.15
CA ILE A 7 -29.55 20.71 1.74
C ILE A 7 -30.23 19.44 1.24
N GLU A 8 -30.21 19.19 -0.08
CA GLU A 8 -30.73 17.98 -0.69
C GLU A 8 -30.13 16.71 -0.09
N LYS A 9 -28.78 16.67 0.10
CA LYS A 9 -28.13 15.55 0.78
C LYS A 9 -28.66 15.29 2.20
N ILE A 10 -28.95 16.34 2.94
CA ILE A 10 -29.53 16.22 4.29
C ILE A 10 -30.97 15.67 4.21
N GLU A 11 -31.77 16.18 3.31
CA GLU A 11 -33.19 15.79 3.14
C GLU A 11 -33.34 14.35 2.65
N GLU A 12 -32.48 13.93 1.74
CA GLU A 12 -32.43 12.57 1.20
C GLU A 12 -31.68 11.57 2.11
N ASN A 13 -31.11 12.02 3.22
CA ASN A 13 -30.28 11.18 4.08
C ASN A 13 -29.11 10.52 3.31
N ASN A 14 -28.51 11.27 2.39
CA ASN A 14 -27.52 10.79 1.44
C ASN A 14 -26.12 10.76 2.07
N ARG A 15 -25.54 9.58 2.21
CA ARG A 15 -24.20 9.37 2.80
C ARG A 15 -23.09 9.18 1.78
N LYS A 16 -23.41 9.30 0.48
CA LYS A 16 -22.38 9.11 -0.57
C LYS A 16 -21.35 10.25 -0.52
N ASN A 17 -20.11 9.89 -0.22
CA ASN A 17 -18.98 10.83 -0.02
C ASN A 17 -19.33 11.95 0.98
N THR A 18 -20.16 11.65 1.98
CA THR A 18 -20.65 12.62 2.96
C THR A 18 -20.72 11.99 4.34
N ILE A 19 -20.20 12.67 5.34
CA ILE A 19 -20.38 12.31 6.75
C ILE A 19 -21.09 13.43 7.49
N TYR A 20 -21.92 13.03 8.43
CA TYR A 20 -22.67 13.93 9.32
C TYR A 20 -22.08 13.87 10.70
N VAL A 21 -21.76 15.01 11.26
CA VAL A 21 -20.96 15.08 12.47
C VAL A 21 -21.66 15.91 13.53
N HIS A 22 -21.76 15.34 14.73
CA HIS A 22 -22.25 16.05 15.90
C HIS A 22 -21.48 17.37 16.08
N PRO A 23 -22.15 18.47 16.52
CA PRO A 23 -21.49 19.78 16.66
C PRO A 23 -20.28 19.76 17.62
N ILE A 24 -20.22 18.82 18.56
CA ILE A 24 -19.10 18.67 19.48
C ILE A 24 -18.18 17.54 18.99
N ILE A 25 -17.04 17.92 18.45
CA ILE A 25 -16.03 16.99 17.95
C ILE A 25 -14.63 17.57 18.18
N SER A 26 -13.65 16.72 18.52
CA SER A 26 -12.27 17.14 18.72
C SER A 26 -11.57 17.51 17.41
N ASN A 27 -10.58 18.40 17.47
CA ASN A 27 -9.76 18.78 16.32
C ASN A 27 -9.04 17.57 15.69
N ASP A 28 -8.59 16.62 16.51
CA ASP A 28 -7.93 15.39 16.03
C ASP A 28 -8.88 14.51 15.20
N LYS A 29 -10.13 14.38 15.63
CA LYS A 29 -11.14 13.62 14.88
C LYS A 29 -11.49 14.31 13.58
N PHE A 30 -11.58 15.63 13.56
CA PHE A 30 -11.72 16.43 12.35
C PHE A 30 -10.56 16.22 11.39
N ALA A 31 -9.33 16.33 11.90
CA ALA A 31 -8.14 16.14 11.08
C ALA A 31 -8.12 14.74 10.44
N LYS A 32 -8.53 13.70 11.17
CA LYS A 32 -8.66 12.33 10.63
C LYS A 32 -9.68 12.24 9.51
N TYR A 33 -10.85 12.85 9.66
CA TYR A 33 -11.89 12.86 8.62
C TYR A 33 -11.43 13.61 7.37
N ILE A 34 -10.82 14.80 7.54
CA ILE A 34 -10.29 15.59 6.43
C ILE A 34 -9.17 14.80 5.71
N CYS A 35 -8.25 14.19 6.47
CA CYS A 35 -7.19 13.35 5.92
C CYS A 35 -7.77 12.15 5.15
N ALA A 36 -8.78 11.48 5.70
CA ALA A 36 -9.42 10.33 5.06
C ALA A 36 -10.12 10.72 3.75
N PHE A 37 -10.83 11.83 3.69
CA PHE A 37 -11.41 12.34 2.44
C PHE A 37 -10.35 12.72 1.42
N ALA A 38 -9.30 13.44 1.84
CA ALA A 38 -8.21 13.83 0.95
C ALA A 38 -7.50 12.60 0.34
N ASN A 39 -7.40 11.52 1.10
CA ASN A 39 -6.82 10.25 0.67
C ASN A 39 -7.78 9.33 -0.11
N SER A 40 -9.07 9.64 -0.13
CA SER A 40 -10.09 8.89 -0.86
C SER A 40 -10.52 9.66 -2.12
N GLU A 41 -11.81 9.90 -2.30
CA GLU A 41 -12.33 10.59 -3.49
C GLU A 41 -12.66 12.07 -3.22
N GLY A 42 -12.18 12.64 -2.11
CA GLY A 42 -12.70 13.88 -1.60
C GLY A 42 -14.08 13.68 -0.96
N GLY A 43 -14.68 14.75 -0.45
CA GLY A 43 -16.02 14.63 0.12
C GLY A 43 -16.44 15.78 1.02
N LEU A 44 -17.53 15.55 1.72
CA LEU A 44 -18.25 16.55 2.49
C LEU A 44 -18.40 16.13 3.96
N ILE A 45 -18.08 17.04 4.86
CA ILE A 45 -18.33 16.89 6.30
C ILE A 45 -19.39 17.92 6.68
N ILE A 46 -20.57 17.48 7.11
CA ILE A 46 -21.67 18.36 7.55
C ILE A 46 -21.70 18.37 9.07
N LEU A 47 -21.60 19.56 9.64
CA LEU A 47 -21.51 19.82 11.08
C LEU A 47 -22.82 20.34 11.63
N GLY A 48 -23.19 19.88 12.81
CA GLY A 48 -24.45 20.23 13.43
C GLY A 48 -25.56 19.24 13.12
N VAL A 49 -25.20 18.07 12.59
CA VAL A 49 -26.12 16.97 12.30
C VAL A 49 -25.57 15.71 12.97
N GLN A 50 -26.39 15.05 13.76
CA GLN A 50 -26.07 13.75 14.35
C GLN A 50 -26.68 12.66 13.47
N ASP A 51 -25.84 11.76 12.98
CA ASP A 51 -26.24 10.55 12.31
C ASP A 51 -26.34 9.40 13.30
N ASP A 52 -27.50 8.76 13.41
CA ASP A 52 -27.71 7.57 14.24
C ASP A 52 -27.73 6.27 13.41
N GLY A 53 -27.36 6.36 12.11
CA GLY A 53 -27.38 5.27 11.17
C GLY A 53 -28.71 5.13 10.41
N MET A 54 -29.81 5.51 10.99
CA MET A 54 -31.15 5.48 10.38
C MET A 54 -31.63 6.88 9.97
N ARG A 55 -31.44 7.86 10.83
CA ARG A 55 -31.94 9.22 10.68
C ARG A 55 -30.88 10.26 10.96
N LEU A 56 -31.05 11.42 10.34
CA LEU A 56 -30.25 12.60 10.59
C LEU A 56 -31.00 13.53 11.55
N ASN A 57 -30.40 13.78 12.71
CA ASN A 57 -30.94 14.65 13.75
C ASN A 57 -30.20 15.98 13.74
N ILE A 58 -30.89 17.08 13.46
CA ILE A 58 -30.31 18.42 13.45
C ILE A 58 -30.04 18.89 14.89
N LYS A 59 -28.81 19.33 15.16
CA LYS A 59 -28.31 19.69 16.50
C LYS A 59 -27.82 21.13 16.61
N ASN A 60 -27.92 21.91 15.57
CA ASN A 60 -27.34 23.25 15.52
C ASN A 60 -25.81 23.26 15.66
N PHE A 61 -25.11 24.07 14.90
CA PHE A 61 -23.67 24.24 15.02
C PHE A 61 -23.37 25.61 15.64
N SER A 62 -22.88 25.61 16.88
CA SER A 62 -22.65 26.83 17.67
C SER A 62 -21.17 27.09 17.99
N PHE A 63 -20.25 26.29 17.43
CA PHE A 63 -18.83 26.42 17.72
C PHE A 63 -18.09 27.24 16.69
N THR A 64 -17.05 27.93 17.14
CA THR A 64 -16.07 28.52 16.22
C THR A 64 -15.14 27.42 15.72
N PHE A 65 -15.18 27.15 14.43
CA PHE A 65 -14.27 26.21 13.80
C PHE A 65 -12.83 26.73 13.85
N GLN A 66 -11.95 25.98 14.53
CA GLN A 66 -10.57 26.37 14.76
C GLN A 66 -9.69 25.97 13.54
N LYS A 67 -9.95 26.60 12.39
CA LYS A 67 -9.32 26.30 11.12
C LYS A 67 -7.78 26.24 11.20
N ASP A 68 -7.18 27.20 11.89
CA ASP A 68 -5.72 27.29 11.99
C ASP A 68 -5.13 26.14 12.82
N LYS A 69 -5.80 25.73 13.90
CA LYS A 69 -5.37 24.58 14.69
C LYS A 69 -5.42 23.29 13.85
N ILE A 70 -6.47 23.10 13.07
CA ILE A 70 -6.61 21.94 12.21
C ILE A 70 -5.58 21.99 11.07
N ARG A 71 -5.36 23.16 10.46
CA ARG A 71 -4.32 23.31 9.43
C ARG A 71 -2.92 23.02 9.95
N ASN A 72 -2.62 23.33 11.21
CA ASN A 72 -1.31 23.05 11.81
C ASN A 72 -1.09 21.55 12.09
N ILE A 73 -2.15 20.77 12.21
CA ILE A 73 -2.08 19.30 12.39
C ILE A 73 -1.96 18.59 11.04
N LEU A 74 -2.62 19.13 9.98
CA LEU A 74 -2.68 18.54 8.66
C LEU A 74 -1.46 18.87 7.80
N ASP A 75 -1.14 17.97 6.89
CA ASP A 75 -0.20 18.25 5.80
C ASP A 75 -0.68 19.48 4.98
N LYS A 76 0.26 20.36 4.64
CA LYS A 76 -0.02 21.61 3.89
C LYS A 76 -0.64 21.37 2.51
N ARG A 77 -0.47 20.18 1.95
CA ARG A 77 -1.05 19.77 0.66
C ARG A 77 -2.55 19.56 0.70
N VAL A 78 -3.12 19.38 1.90
CA VAL A 78 -4.57 19.15 2.05
C VAL A 78 -5.34 20.43 1.77
N LYS A 79 -6.25 20.34 0.80
CA LYS A 79 -7.13 21.43 0.43
C LYS A 79 -8.53 21.17 0.95
N PHE A 80 -9.03 22.12 1.73
CA PHE A 80 -10.41 22.09 2.22
C PHE A 80 -10.98 23.49 2.37
N LYS A 81 -12.30 23.61 2.24
CA LYS A 81 -13.08 24.82 2.45
C LYS A 81 -14.03 24.62 3.60
N PHE A 82 -14.18 25.62 4.45
CA PHE A 82 -15.13 25.64 5.55
C PHE A 82 -16.10 26.80 5.35
N ASN A 83 -17.40 26.51 5.44
CA ASN A 83 -18.45 27.54 5.38
C ASN A 83 -19.59 27.22 6.34
N ASN A 84 -20.25 28.27 6.82
CA ASN A 84 -21.50 28.19 7.58
C ASN A 84 -22.69 28.39 6.64
N PHE A 85 -23.81 27.76 6.97
CA PHE A 85 -25.08 27.94 6.27
C PHE A 85 -26.26 27.76 7.22
N LYS A 86 -27.42 28.27 6.80
CA LYS A 86 -28.68 28.04 7.52
C LYS A 86 -29.49 26.97 6.83
N TYR A 87 -30.03 26.06 7.63
CA TYR A 87 -31.01 25.08 7.21
C TYR A 87 -32.21 25.15 8.13
N LYS A 88 -33.37 25.60 7.62
CA LYS A 88 -34.53 25.96 8.44
C LYS A 88 -34.10 26.99 9.51
N GLU A 89 -34.40 26.74 10.78
CA GLU A 89 -34.03 27.62 11.92
C GLU A 89 -32.66 27.28 12.52
N HIS A 90 -31.88 26.33 11.91
CA HIS A 90 -30.63 25.86 12.48
C HIS A 90 -29.42 26.43 11.73
N ASN A 91 -28.40 26.80 12.51
CA ASN A 91 -27.08 27.12 11.97
C ASN A 91 -26.31 25.82 11.81
N LEU A 92 -25.84 25.54 10.63
CA LEU A 92 -25.01 24.40 10.29
C LEU A 92 -23.71 24.88 9.65
N ALA A 93 -22.75 23.99 9.53
CA ALA A 93 -21.53 24.26 8.79
C ALA A 93 -21.15 23.05 7.93
N TYR A 94 -20.32 23.26 6.95
CA TYR A 94 -19.75 22.18 6.18
C TYR A 94 -18.26 22.39 5.86
N ILE A 95 -17.56 21.29 5.68
CA ILE A 95 -16.20 21.25 5.15
C ILE A 95 -16.24 20.46 3.84
N GLU A 96 -15.83 21.09 2.77
CA GLU A 96 -15.59 20.46 1.48
C GLU A 96 -14.11 20.13 1.36
N VAL A 97 -13.76 18.85 1.17
CA VAL A 97 -12.38 18.37 1.08
C VAL A 97 -12.11 17.88 -0.34
N GLU A 98 -11.04 18.42 -0.96
CA GLU A 98 -10.59 17.98 -2.28
C GLU A 98 -9.74 16.71 -2.17
N LYS A 99 -9.87 15.81 -3.17
CA LYS A 99 -8.99 14.63 -3.29
C LYS A 99 -7.56 15.09 -3.57
N ASN A 100 -6.62 14.53 -2.84
CA ASN A 100 -5.20 14.72 -3.13
C ASN A 100 -4.72 13.71 -4.20
N LYS A 101 -3.72 14.14 -4.98
CA LYS A 101 -3.06 13.26 -5.95
C LYS A 101 -2.25 12.16 -5.27
N GLU A 102 -1.56 12.51 -4.19
CA GLU A 102 -0.73 11.62 -3.40
C GLU A 102 -1.37 11.36 -2.04
N LYS A 103 -1.12 10.18 -1.49
CA LYS A 103 -1.55 9.87 -0.13
C LYS A 103 -0.78 10.71 0.88
N ILE A 104 -1.48 11.19 1.88
CA ILE A 104 -0.94 11.98 2.97
C ILE A 104 -1.08 11.24 4.30
N SER A 105 -0.14 11.47 5.19
CA SER A 105 -0.17 10.93 6.55
C SER A 105 -0.61 11.99 7.56
N LEU A 106 -1.24 11.54 8.63
CA LEU A 106 -1.52 12.28 9.84
C LEU A 106 -0.97 11.48 11.02
N ASN A 107 0.03 12.02 11.73
CA ASN A 107 0.74 11.32 12.81
C ASN A 107 1.26 9.94 12.38
N ASN A 108 1.93 9.89 11.22
CA ASN A 108 2.49 8.68 10.59
C ASN A 108 1.45 7.61 10.17
N ASN A 109 0.16 7.91 10.26
CA ASN A 109 -0.89 7.02 9.79
C ASN A 109 -1.58 7.58 8.54
N ILE A 110 -1.96 6.72 7.63
CA ILE A 110 -2.76 7.08 6.46
C ILE A 110 -4.19 6.66 6.72
N TYR A 111 -5.06 7.64 6.82
CA TYR A 111 -6.49 7.44 7.02
C TYR A 111 -7.19 7.45 5.66
N VAL A 112 -8.12 6.51 5.46
CA VAL A 112 -9.01 6.43 4.29
C VAL A 112 -10.42 6.09 4.77
N PHE A 113 -11.43 6.31 3.92
CA PHE A 113 -12.76 5.76 4.16
C PHE A 113 -12.90 4.39 3.48
N ASN A 114 -13.57 3.45 4.16
CA ASN A 114 -14.05 2.21 3.57
C ASN A 114 -15.37 2.45 2.81
N THR A 115 -15.94 1.39 2.25
CA THR A 115 -17.23 1.44 1.52
C THR A 115 -18.40 1.87 2.39
N GLU A 116 -18.31 1.69 3.70
CA GLU A 116 -19.33 2.05 4.68
C GLU A 116 -19.12 3.46 5.26
N MET A 117 -18.19 4.23 4.70
CA MET A 117 -17.81 5.56 5.16
C MET A 117 -17.26 5.61 6.59
N GLU A 118 -16.62 4.53 7.03
CA GLU A 118 -15.85 4.48 8.26
C GLU A 118 -14.37 4.77 8.01
N VAL A 119 -13.74 5.49 8.94
CA VAL A 119 -12.32 5.82 8.84
C VAL A 119 -11.49 4.60 9.21
N GLN A 120 -10.65 4.18 8.28
CA GLN A 120 -9.66 3.12 8.46
C GLN A 120 -8.23 3.64 8.33
N ILE A 121 -7.30 2.94 8.96
CA ILE A 121 -5.86 3.18 8.81
C ILE A 121 -5.31 2.17 7.81
N ILE A 122 -4.58 2.66 6.82
CA ILE A 122 -3.81 1.77 5.95
C ILE A 122 -2.61 1.25 6.75
N MET A 123 -2.65 -0.04 7.08
CA MET A 123 -1.51 -0.75 7.67
C MET A 123 -0.54 -1.12 6.56
N LYS A 124 0.72 -0.73 6.69
CA LYS A 124 1.75 -1.14 5.73
C LYS A 124 1.92 -2.65 5.76
N LYS A 125 1.93 -3.24 4.57
CA LYS A 125 2.25 -4.65 4.36
C LYS A 125 3.74 -4.84 4.20
N LYS A 126 4.31 -5.83 4.85
CA LYS A 126 5.73 -6.17 4.72
C LYS A 126 5.94 -7.05 3.51
N VAL A 127 6.79 -6.62 2.62
CA VAL A 127 7.12 -7.31 1.37
C VAL A 127 8.60 -7.68 1.39
N PHE A 128 8.89 -8.96 1.20
CA PHE A 128 10.25 -9.43 1.00
C PHE A 128 10.53 -9.57 -0.50
N LEU A 129 11.63 -8.99 -0.97
CA LEU A 129 12.07 -9.10 -2.35
C LEU A 129 13.23 -10.09 -2.43
N SER A 130 12.97 -11.27 -3.03
CA SER A 130 13.93 -12.35 -3.26
C SER A 130 14.46 -12.29 -4.68
N TYR A 131 15.77 -12.23 -4.84
CA TYR A 131 16.43 -12.14 -6.14
C TYR A 131 17.87 -12.66 -6.09
N CYS A 132 18.40 -13.12 -7.22
CA CYS A 132 19.83 -13.41 -7.35
C CYS A 132 20.64 -12.11 -7.41
N HIS A 133 21.81 -12.05 -6.77
CA HIS A 133 22.66 -10.85 -6.80
C HIS A 133 22.96 -10.31 -8.22
N LYS A 134 23.01 -11.19 -9.20
CA LYS A 134 23.20 -10.79 -10.61
C LYS A 134 22.03 -9.97 -11.15
N ASP A 135 20.85 -10.10 -10.53
CA ASP A 135 19.60 -9.42 -10.92
C ASP A 135 19.34 -8.15 -10.12
N LYS A 136 20.35 -7.63 -9.39
CA LYS A 136 20.21 -6.44 -8.55
C LYS A 136 19.65 -5.24 -9.32
N CYS A 137 19.99 -5.06 -10.59
CA CYS A 137 19.47 -3.96 -11.41
C CYS A 137 17.95 -4.04 -11.57
N ILE A 138 17.39 -5.23 -11.76
CA ILE A 138 15.95 -5.44 -11.83
C ILE A 138 15.31 -5.25 -10.46
N ALA A 139 15.92 -5.77 -9.41
CA ALA A 139 15.43 -5.59 -8.04
C ALA A 139 15.34 -4.10 -7.67
N ASP A 140 16.33 -3.28 -8.04
CA ASP A 140 16.35 -1.83 -7.81
C ASP A 140 15.19 -1.14 -8.57
N ILE A 141 14.90 -1.57 -9.81
CA ILE A 141 13.78 -1.03 -10.62
C ILE A 141 12.44 -1.41 -9.98
N VAL A 142 12.27 -2.67 -9.59
CA VAL A 142 11.04 -3.17 -8.96
C VAL A 142 10.77 -2.43 -7.65
N GLU A 143 11.77 -2.34 -6.76
CA GLU A 143 11.66 -1.64 -5.48
C GLU A 143 11.27 -0.17 -5.69
N SER A 144 12.04 0.58 -6.50
CA SER A 144 11.76 1.99 -6.75
C SER A 144 10.38 2.21 -7.38
N THR A 145 9.94 1.33 -8.27
CA THR A 145 8.62 1.41 -8.89
C THR A 145 7.50 1.17 -7.87
N LEU A 146 7.65 0.17 -7.01
CA LEU A 146 6.68 -0.14 -5.97
C LEU A 146 6.62 0.98 -4.91
N GLU A 147 7.79 1.48 -4.47
CA GLU A 147 7.85 2.60 -3.52
C GLU A 147 7.19 3.85 -4.07
N ASN A 148 7.42 4.20 -5.33
CA ASN A 148 6.81 5.36 -5.97
C ASN A 148 5.28 5.22 -6.11
N LYS A 149 4.78 4.02 -6.38
CA LYS A 149 3.34 3.79 -6.61
C LYS A 149 2.56 3.52 -5.34
N ILE A 150 3.07 2.68 -4.46
CA ILE A 150 2.37 2.16 -3.28
C ILE A 150 3.20 2.14 -2.00
N GLY A 151 4.35 2.85 -1.94
CA GLY A 151 5.22 2.90 -0.75
C GLY A 151 4.53 3.40 0.51
N TYR A 152 3.36 4.05 0.38
CA TYR A 152 2.51 4.39 1.51
C TYR A 152 1.84 3.17 2.16
N ALA A 153 1.67 2.06 1.41
CA ALA A 153 0.96 0.85 1.84
C ALA A 153 1.88 -0.34 2.06
N ILE A 154 3.15 -0.25 1.68
CA ILE A 154 4.11 -1.35 1.79
C ILE A 154 5.40 -0.90 2.48
N GLU A 155 6.11 -1.86 3.04
CA GLU A 155 7.47 -1.77 3.53
C GLU A 155 8.26 -2.90 2.85
N ILE A 156 9.21 -2.52 1.99
CA ILE A 156 10.03 -3.49 1.24
C ILE A 156 11.30 -3.77 2.02
N SER A 157 11.65 -5.03 2.14
CA SER A 157 12.94 -5.50 2.61
C SER A 157 13.53 -6.50 1.62
N ARG A 158 14.85 -6.46 1.49
CA ARG A 158 15.62 -7.41 0.67
C ARG A 158 16.86 -7.83 1.41
N ASP A 159 17.36 -9.02 1.12
CA ASP A 159 18.63 -9.47 1.66
C ASP A 159 19.78 -8.83 0.85
N GLU A 160 20.44 -7.85 1.45
CA GLU A 160 21.64 -7.22 0.86
C GLU A 160 22.93 -7.92 1.31
N HIS A 161 22.82 -8.90 2.20
CA HIS A 161 23.98 -9.54 2.79
C HIS A 161 24.31 -10.87 2.12
N VAL A 162 25.55 -10.97 1.61
CA VAL A 162 26.20 -12.25 1.31
C VAL A 162 26.42 -12.97 2.64
N VAL A 163 25.41 -13.69 3.12
CA VAL A 163 25.48 -14.38 4.41
C VAL A 163 26.06 -15.77 4.21
N LYS A 164 27.01 -16.15 5.06
CA LYS A 164 27.57 -17.48 5.11
C LYS A 164 26.43 -18.50 5.33
N TYR A 165 26.38 -19.48 4.47
CA TYR A 165 25.36 -20.52 4.23
C TYR A 165 24.55 -21.08 5.42
N LYS A 166 25.06 -21.12 6.63
CA LYS A 166 24.34 -21.69 7.80
C LYS A 166 23.59 -20.66 8.66
N ASP A 167 24.10 -19.41 8.76
CA ASP A 167 23.48 -18.37 9.58
C ASP A 167 22.35 -17.64 8.85
N SER A 168 22.33 -17.74 7.52
CA SER A 168 21.33 -17.06 6.69
C SER A 168 19.98 -17.77 6.73
N LEU A 169 19.99 -19.06 6.89
CA LEU A 169 18.83 -19.91 6.79
C LEU A 169 17.79 -19.66 7.89
N GLU A 170 18.21 -19.67 9.15
CA GLU A 170 17.30 -19.37 10.26
C GLU A 170 16.81 -17.90 10.21
N ARG A 171 17.68 -16.97 9.83
CA ARG A 171 17.30 -15.56 9.67
C ARG A 171 16.36 -15.36 8.51
N PHE A 172 16.56 -16.06 7.39
CA PHE A 172 15.69 -16.02 6.24
C PHE A 172 14.31 -16.60 6.57
N MET A 173 14.26 -17.76 7.22
CA MET A 173 13.01 -18.39 7.70
C MET A 173 12.25 -17.46 8.64
N GLN A 174 12.96 -16.83 9.58
CA GLN A 174 12.36 -15.83 10.47
C GLN A 174 11.94 -14.58 9.72
N SER A 175 12.60 -14.21 8.63
CA SER A 175 12.28 -13.08 7.79
C SER A 175 11.01 -13.36 6.97
N ILE A 176 10.93 -14.47 6.24
CA ILE A 176 9.74 -14.83 5.44
C ILE A 176 8.49 -14.87 6.31
N ASN A 177 8.59 -15.47 7.50
CA ASN A 177 7.44 -15.57 8.41
C ASN A 177 6.98 -14.21 8.97
N LYS A 178 7.82 -13.17 8.88
CA LYS A 178 7.50 -11.80 9.32
C LYS A 178 6.94 -10.92 8.20
N HIS A 179 6.97 -11.38 6.95
CA HIS A 179 6.49 -10.62 5.80
C HIS A 179 5.09 -11.09 5.38
N ASP A 180 4.26 -10.15 4.94
CA ASP A 180 2.92 -10.45 4.40
C ASP A 180 3.02 -11.06 3.01
N PHE A 181 3.99 -10.60 2.19
CA PHE A 181 4.21 -11.06 0.82
C PHE A 181 5.69 -11.28 0.52
N VAL A 182 5.95 -12.18 -0.42
CA VAL A 182 7.27 -12.42 -1.00
C VAL A 182 7.16 -12.21 -2.51
N ILE A 183 8.03 -11.37 -3.07
CA ILE A 183 8.16 -11.18 -4.52
C ILE A 183 9.48 -11.82 -4.93
N SER A 184 9.43 -12.89 -5.74
CA SER A 184 10.61 -13.54 -6.28
C SER A 184 10.87 -13.07 -7.72
N ILE A 185 12.08 -12.57 -7.99
CA ILE A 185 12.55 -12.22 -9.35
C ILE A 185 13.25 -13.42 -9.91
N ILE A 186 12.57 -14.13 -10.81
CA ILE A 186 13.01 -15.41 -11.35
C ILE A 186 13.74 -15.18 -12.67
N SER A 187 15.06 -15.32 -12.67
CA SER A 187 15.96 -15.26 -13.80
C SER A 187 16.65 -16.62 -14.02
N ASP A 188 17.44 -16.75 -15.09
CA ASP A 188 18.34 -17.90 -15.27
C ASP A 188 19.29 -18.05 -14.06
N SER A 189 19.89 -16.95 -13.61
CA SER A 189 20.77 -16.94 -12.44
C SER A 189 20.07 -17.31 -11.15
N TYR A 190 18.80 -16.88 -10.97
CA TYR A 190 17.98 -17.24 -9.83
C TYR A 190 17.75 -18.75 -9.76
N LEU A 191 17.37 -19.36 -10.88
CA LEU A 191 17.09 -20.79 -10.98
C LEU A 191 18.35 -21.69 -10.82
N LYS A 192 19.55 -21.14 -11.03
CA LYS A 192 20.84 -21.83 -10.84
C LYS A 192 21.48 -21.54 -9.48
N SER A 193 20.89 -20.68 -8.65
CA SER A 193 21.41 -20.30 -7.33
C SER A 193 20.94 -21.26 -6.24
N ASP A 194 21.84 -21.88 -5.50
CA ASP A 194 21.54 -22.72 -4.33
C ASP A 194 20.73 -21.96 -3.29
N ALA A 195 21.17 -20.73 -2.98
CA ALA A 195 20.50 -19.87 -2.00
C ALA A 195 19.05 -19.60 -2.40
N CYS A 196 18.82 -19.14 -3.66
CA CYS A 196 17.48 -18.82 -4.14
C CYS A 196 16.57 -20.04 -4.20
N MET A 197 17.06 -21.18 -4.67
CA MET A 197 16.29 -22.43 -4.71
C MET A 197 15.95 -22.95 -3.31
N TYR A 198 16.86 -22.78 -2.38
CA TYR A 198 16.60 -23.09 -1.00
C TYR A 198 15.47 -22.19 -0.44
N GLU A 199 15.51 -20.90 -0.69
CA GLU A 199 14.48 -19.93 -0.30
C GLU A 199 13.10 -20.34 -0.82
N VAL A 200 13.01 -20.71 -2.09
CA VAL A 200 11.75 -21.19 -2.71
C VAL A 200 11.25 -22.44 -2.01
N THR A 201 12.11 -23.43 -1.76
CA THR A 201 11.69 -24.68 -1.10
C THR A 201 11.21 -24.46 0.34
N GLU A 202 11.81 -23.54 1.07
CA GLU A 202 11.37 -23.18 2.40
C GLU A 202 10.04 -22.41 2.40
N LEU A 203 9.87 -21.49 1.45
CA LEU A 203 8.60 -20.79 1.27
C LEU A 203 7.46 -21.79 0.96
N MET A 204 7.71 -22.78 0.10
CA MET A 204 6.71 -23.80 -0.26
C MET A 204 6.32 -24.73 0.92
N ARG A 205 7.05 -24.73 2.03
CA ARG A 205 6.66 -25.42 3.26
C ARG A 205 5.57 -24.68 4.05
N ASP A 206 5.38 -23.37 3.81
CA ASP A 206 4.26 -22.63 4.36
C ASP A 206 2.96 -23.05 3.65
N ARG A 207 1.94 -23.47 4.41
CA ARG A 207 0.65 -23.88 3.85
C ARG A 207 -0.07 -22.78 3.07
N ASN A 208 0.23 -21.52 3.37
CA ASN A 208 -0.39 -20.34 2.76
C ASN A 208 0.52 -19.68 1.73
N TYR A 209 1.55 -20.36 1.22
CA TYR A 209 2.52 -19.73 0.32
C TYR A 209 1.89 -19.21 -0.98
N TYR A 210 0.84 -19.85 -1.49
CA TYR A 210 0.14 -19.45 -2.70
C TYR A 210 -0.46 -18.04 -2.59
N ASP A 211 -0.95 -17.68 -1.40
CA ASP A 211 -1.55 -16.36 -1.17
C ASP A 211 -0.51 -15.26 -0.92
N ARG A 212 0.73 -15.65 -0.64
CA ARG A 212 1.83 -14.77 -0.24
C ARG A 212 2.92 -14.62 -1.30
N LEU A 213 3.06 -15.61 -2.19
CA LEU A 213 4.10 -15.62 -3.21
C LEU A 213 3.62 -14.92 -4.48
N LEU A 214 4.34 -13.88 -4.85
CA LEU A 214 4.26 -13.23 -6.15
C LEU A 214 5.59 -13.45 -6.86
N PHE A 215 5.59 -13.56 -8.17
CA PHE A 215 6.84 -13.70 -8.92
C PHE A 215 6.84 -12.87 -10.20
N ILE A 216 8.04 -12.41 -10.55
CA ILE A 216 8.37 -11.72 -11.79
C ILE A 216 9.31 -12.63 -12.54
N ILE A 217 8.92 -13.03 -13.74
CA ILE A 217 9.76 -13.89 -14.60
C ILE A 217 10.50 -13.00 -15.56
N ILE A 218 11.83 -13.10 -15.55
CA ILE A 218 12.71 -12.37 -16.45
C ILE A 218 12.73 -13.07 -17.79
N SER A 219 12.56 -12.32 -18.87
CA SER A 219 12.72 -12.77 -20.26
C SER A 219 14.12 -12.42 -20.80
N ASP A 220 14.51 -13.01 -21.93
CA ASP A 220 15.78 -12.65 -22.56
C ASP A 220 15.78 -11.21 -23.11
N GLU A 221 14.61 -10.63 -23.37
CA GLU A 221 14.46 -9.23 -23.78
C GLU A 221 14.88 -8.26 -22.67
N ASP A 222 14.74 -8.66 -21.39
CA ASP A 222 15.12 -7.85 -20.24
C ASP A 222 16.64 -7.67 -20.09
N ILE A 223 17.44 -8.31 -20.97
CA ILE A 223 18.90 -8.10 -21.05
C ILE A 223 19.24 -6.61 -21.18
N GLU A 224 18.33 -5.78 -21.68
CA GLU A 224 18.55 -4.34 -21.84
C GLU A 224 18.83 -3.62 -20.51
N PHE A 225 18.32 -4.15 -19.40
CA PHE A 225 18.52 -3.60 -18.06
C PHE A 225 19.85 -4.02 -17.39
N TYR A 226 20.52 -5.04 -17.94
CA TYR A 226 21.78 -5.55 -17.40
C TYR A 226 22.99 -4.84 -17.99
N LYS A 227 24.04 -4.69 -17.21
CA LYS A 227 25.32 -4.11 -17.70
C LYS A 227 26.05 -5.03 -18.67
N ASP A 228 26.12 -6.31 -18.31
CA ASP A 228 26.71 -7.34 -19.16
C ASP A 228 25.64 -7.93 -20.08
N LYS A 229 25.80 -7.71 -21.36
CA LYS A 229 24.88 -8.17 -22.42
C LYS A 229 25.22 -9.57 -22.94
N SER A 230 26.28 -10.19 -22.43
CA SER A 230 26.73 -11.52 -22.91
C SER A 230 26.14 -12.68 -22.07
N ILE A 231 25.46 -12.38 -20.97
CA ILE A 231 24.90 -13.40 -20.08
C ILE A 231 23.47 -13.79 -20.50
N LYS A 232 23.10 -15.03 -20.23
CA LYS A 232 21.71 -15.46 -20.29
C LYS A 232 20.98 -14.91 -19.07
N VAL A 233 19.86 -14.21 -19.26
CA VAL A 233 19.06 -13.63 -18.17
C VAL A 233 17.68 -14.25 -18.05
N GLY A 234 17.07 -14.62 -19.17
CA GLY A 234 15.71 -15.15 -19.22
C GLY A 234 15.57 -16.49 -18.49
N ALA A 235 14.49 -16.63 -17.74
CA ALA A 235 14.10 -17.87 -17.08
C ALA A 235 13.12 -18.65 -17.97
N ASP A 236 13.62 -19.60 -18.76
CA ASP A 236 12.85 -20.37 -19.73
C ASP A 236 11.99 -21.49 -19.11
N ILE A 237 11.27 -21.19 -18.02
CA ILE A 237 10.51 -22.18 -17.25
C ILE A 237 9.26 -22.72 -17.97
N TYR A 238 8.75 -21.97 -18.95
CA TYR A 238 7.56 -22.34 -19.72
C TYR A 238 7.88 -22.97 -21.08
N THR A 239 9.15 -23.13 -21.41
CA THR A 239 9.62 -23.71 -22.67
C THR A 239 10.20 -25.11 -22.45
N SER A 240 10.61 -25.78 -23.53
CA SER A 240 11.38 -27.04 -23.47
C SER A 240 12.72 -26.86 -22.74
N SER A 241 13.28 -25.67 -22.76
CA SER A 241 14.53 -25.31 -22.05
C SER A 241 14.48 -25.44 -20.55
N ARG A 242 13.28 -25.61 -19.96
CA ARG A 242 13.15 -25.93 -18.51
C ARG A 242 13.92 -27.18 -18.10
N PHE A 243 14.15 -28.12 -19.03
CA PHE A 243 14.91 -29.34 -18.79
C PHE A 243 16.39 -29.07 -18.53
N GLU A 244 16.94 -27.96 -19.06
CA GLU A 244 18.33 -27.53 -18.82
C GLU A 244 18.57 -27.28 -17.31
N TYR A 245 17.56 -26.75 -16.58
CA TYR A 245 17.67 -26.55 -15.13
C TYR A 245 17.68 -27.89 -14.36
N ILE A 246 16.94 -28.89 -14.84
CA ILE A 246 16.94 -30.23 -14.26
C ILE A 246 18.32 -30.86 -14.45
N GLU A 247 18.88 -30.81 -15.65
CA GLU A 247 20.21 -31.32 -15.97
C GLU A 247 21.28 -30.60 -15.15
N TYR A 248 21.24 -29.26 -15.09
CA TYR A 248 22.15 -28.46 -14.27
C TYR A 248 22.18 -28.94 -12.82
N TRP A 249 21.02 -29.13 -12.20
CA TRP A 249 20.95 -29.55 -10.79
C TRP A 249 21.35 -31.03 -10.58
N GLN A 250 21.13 -31.88 -11.58
CA GLN A 250 21.61 -33.26 -11.55
C GLN A 250 23.15 -33.31 -11.63
N GLU A 251 23.74 -32.58 -12.54
CA GLU A 251 25.20 -32.49 -12.70
C GLU A 251 25.86 -31.87 -11.46
N LYS A 252 25.28 -30.83 -10.91
CA LYS A 252 25.76 -30.20 -9.67
C LYS A 252 25.71 -31.17 -8.49
N LYS A 253 24.63 -31.96 -8.38
CA LYS A 253 24.50 -32.99 -7.33
C LYS A 253 25.52 -34.12 -7.45
N THR A 254 25.92 -34.46 -8.66
CA THR A 254 26.94 -35.49 -8.93
C THR A 254 28.37 -34.97 -8.79
N GLY A 255 28.58 -33.69 -8.49
CA GLY A 255 29.88 -33.05 -8.37
C GLY A 255 30.55 -32.72 -9.69
N SER A 256 29.80 -32.75 -10.81
CA SER A 256 30.31 -32.44 -12.16
C SER A 256 30.41 -30.94 -12.42
N ILE A 257 29.69 -30.11 -11.63
CA ILE A 257 29.76 -28.64 -11.66
C ILE A 257 30.21 -28.18 -10.28
N VAL A 258 31.33 -27.44 -10.23
CA VAL A 258 31.82 -26.74 -9.04
C VAL A 258 31.68 -25.25 -9.32
N GLU A 259 30.93 -24.53 -8.48
CA GLU A 259 30.87 -23.06 -8.50
C GLU A 259 32.13 -22.44 -7.89
#